data_12f9d6926ac4e7eea7c5f8bc9e83d4a8
#
_entry.id   12f9d6926ac4e7eea7c5f8bc9e83d4a8
#
_cell.length_a   1.000
_cell.length_b   1.000
_cell.length_c   1.000
_cell.angle_alpha   90.00
_cell.angle_beta   90.00
_cell.angle_gamma   90.00
#
_symmetry.space_group_name_H-M   'P 1'
#
loop_
_entity.id
_entity.type
_entity.pdbx_description
1 polymer ?
#
loop_
_entity_poly.entity_id
_entity_poly.type
_entity_poly.pdbx_seq_one_letter_code
_entity_poly.pdbx_strand_id
1 'polypeptide(L)'
;MDALALREQAEDLYRSGQFLCSEAVVFTFNEAMTTPMPAEIVRLASGFPVGMGVLGTGGCTCGALSGGVMVLGMVYGRSTPGAEAPLVLGKAKELHDWFLDEKGSTCCRALIAGMEFGSPAHIDQCVAFTGDVVEHLALMLDEDPSLQEEL
;
A
#
# COMPACT_ATOMS: atom_id res chain seq x y z
N MET A 1 -11.07 -11.57 4.35
CA MET A 1 -9.61 -11.87 4.17
C MET A 1 -8.94 -12.09 5.54
N ASP A 2 -7.88 -12.88 5.61
CA ASP A 2 -7.08 -12.95 6.84
C ASP A 2 -6.07 -11.77 6.85
N ALA A 3 -6.43 -10.69 7.51
CA ALA A 3 -5.66 -9.45 7.52
C ALA A 3 -4.25 -9.63 8.13
N LEU A 4 -4.11 -10.50 9.15
CA LEU A 4 -2.81 -10.77 9.77
C LEU A 4 -1.91 -11.61 8.86
N ALA A 5 -2.46 -12.61 8.18
CA ALA A 5 -1.69 -13.40 7.22
C ALA A 5 -1.20 -12.55 6.03
N LEU A 6 -2.04 -11.64 5.53
CA LEU A 6 -1.65 -10.69 4.48
C LEU A 6 -0.56 -9.73 4.95
N ARG A 7 -0.67 -9.22 6.19
CA ARG A 7 0.36 -8.40 6.82
C ARG A 7 1.70 -9.13 6.84
N GLU A 8 1.74 -10.34 7.39
CA GLU A 8 2.97 -11.13 7.49
C GLU A 8 3.59 -11.38 6.11
N GLN A 9 2.78 -11.71 5.11
CA GLN A 9 3.26 -11.90 3.74
C GLN A 9 3.92 -10.63 3.17
N ALA A 10 3.31 -9.47 3.33
CA ALA A 10 3.85 -8.21 2.84
C ALA A 10 5.15 -7.80 3.57
N GLU A 11 5.19 -7.97 4.88
CA GLU A 11 6.38 -7.72 5.69
C GLU A 11 7.55 -8.64 5.28
N ASP A 12 7.30 -9.93 5.05
CA ASP A 12 8.30 -10.88 4.60
C ASP A 12 8.83 -10.57 3.20
N LEU A 13 7.98 -10.16 2.28
CA LEU A 13 8.37 -9.72 0.94
C LEU A 13 9.32 -8.52 0.99
N TYR A 14 9.05 -7.55 1.85
CA TYR A 14 9.92 -6.40 2.02
C TYR A 14 11.22 -6.79 2.74
N ARG A 15 11.14 -7.49 3.86
CA ARG A 15 12.28 -7.88 4.68
C ARG A 15 13.28 -8.77 3.94
N SER A 16 12.79 -9.66 3.10
CA SER A 16 13.62 -10.54 2.25
C SER A 16 14.24 -9.82 1.04
N GLY A 17 13.84 -8.58 0.76
CA GLY A 17 14.30 -7.82 -0.40
C GLY A 17 13.69 -8.24 -1.74
N GLN A 18 12.63 -9.07 -1.72
CA GLN A 18 11.96 -9.49 -2.94
C GLN A 18 11.17 -8.34 -3.56
N PHE A 19 10.50 -7.52 -2.72
CA PHE A 19 9.79 -6.32 -3.11
C PHE A 19 10.05 -5.19 -2.11
N LEU A 20 9.87 -3.95 -2.55
CA LEU A 20 9.82 -2.79 -1.67
C LEU A 20 8.37 -2.49 -1.26
N CYS A 21 8.17 -1.44 -0.45
CA CYS A 21 6.90 -1.15 0.22
C CYS A 21 5.66 -1.18 -0.70
N SER A 22 5.61 -0.37 -1.74
CA SER A 22 4.46 -0.29 -2.65
C SER A 22 4.23 -1.57 -3.44
N GLU A 23 5.31 -2.22 -3.88
CA GLU A 23 5.25 -3.47 -4.63
C GLU A 23 4.72 -4.61 -3.76
N ALA A 24 5.21 -4.72 -2.51
CA ALA A 24 4.76 -5.73 -1.56
C ALA A 24 3.25 -5.60 -1.27
N VAL A 25 2.75 -4.38 -1.08
CA VAL A 25 1.33 -4.13 -0.88
C VAL A 25 0.51 -4.60 -2.08
N VAL A 26 0.86 -4.15 -3.28
CA VAL A 26 0.10 -4.49 -4.50
C VAL A 26 0.17 -5.98 -4.80
N PHE A 27 1.34 -6.60 -4.67
CA PHE A 27 1.50 -8.04 -4.89
C PHE A 27 0.63 -8.86 -3.92
N THR A 28 0.71 -8.56 -2.63
CA THR A 28 -0.02 -9.29 -1.60
C THR A 28 -1.53 -9.27 -1.85
N PHE A 29 -2.09 -8.11 -2.17
CA PHE A 29 -3.52 -8.02 -2.47
C PHE A 29 -3.89 -8.67 -3.80
N ASN A 30 -3.05 -8.55 -4.84
CA ASN A 30 -3.33 -9.20 -6.11
C ASN A 30 -3.41 -10.74 -5.97
N GLU A 31 -2.50 -11.33 -5.19
CA GLU A 31 -2.52 -12.77 -4.91
C GLU A 31 -3.74 -13.19 -4.08
N ALA A 32 -4.24 -12.31 -3.22
CA ALA A 32 -5.38 -12.59 -2.35
C ALA A 32 -6.74 -12.42 -3.03
N MET A 33 -6.79 -11.78 -4.19
CA MET A 33 -8.05 -11.56 -4.92
C MET A 33 -8.58 -12.87 -5.52
N THR A 34 -9.89 -13.07 -5.46
CA THR A 34 -10.57 -14.20 -6.12
C THR A 34 -10.33 -14.20 -7.63
N THR A 35 -10.26 -13.02 -8.24
CA THR A 35 -9.93 -12.82 -9.64
C THR A 35 -8.73 -11.90 -9.75
N PRO A 36 -7.51 -12.41 -9.65
CA PRO A 36 -6.31 -11.58 -9.69
C PRO A 36 -6.12 -10.94 -11.07
N MET A 37 -5.58 -9.74 -11.07
CA MET A 37 -5.08 -9.10 -12.29
C MET A 37 -3.80 -9.81 -12.76
N PRO A 38 -3.39 -9.62 -14.03
CA PRO A 38 -2.10 -10.15 -14.49
C PRO A 38 -0.96 -9.77 -13.55
N ALA A 39 -0.03 -10.68 -13.31
CA ALA A 39 1.06 -10.49 -12.33
C ALA A 39 1.90 -9.22 -12.60
N GLU A 40 1.92 -8.77 -13.84
CA GLU A 40 2.61 -7.55 -14.27
C GLU A 40 2.04 -6.27 -13.66
N ILE A 41 0.84 -6.32 -13.04
CA ILE A 41 0.26 -5.14 -12.36
C ILE A 41 1.19 -4.57 -11.29
N VAL A 42 1.99 -5.41 -10.63
CA VAL A 42 2.96 -5.01 -9.61
C VAL A 42 3.99 -4.03 -10.16
N ARG A 43 4.30 -4.10 -11.46
CA ARG A 43 5.26 -3.18 -12.12
C ARG A 43 4.82 -1.72 -12.04
N LEU A 44 3.51 -1.44 -11.93
CA LEU A 44 3.00 -0.08 -11.77
C LEU A 44 3.40 0.52 -10.41
N ALA A 45 3.69 -0.32 -9.42
CA ALA A 45 4.11 0.11 -8.09
C ALA A 45 5.63 0.35 -7.98
N SER A 46 6.43 -0.12 -8.93
CA SER A 46 7.91 -0.17 -8.80
C SER A 46 8.60 1.19 -8.73
N GLY A 47 7.95 2.27 -9.13
CA GLY A 47 8.49 3.63 -9.06
C GLY A 47 8.15 4.41 -7.78
N PHE A 48 7.28 3.88 -6.92
CA PHE A 48 6.80 4.58 -5.73
C PHE A 48 7.63 4.39 -4.45
N PRO A 49 8.43 3.32 -4.27
CA PRO A 49 9.27 3.22 -3.09
C PRO A 49 10.16 4.43 -2.89
N VAL A 50 10.48 4.72 -1.63
CA VAL A 50 11.30 5.87 -1.20
C VAL A 50 10.68 7.21 -1.61
N GLY A 51 9.35 7.30 -1.63
CA GLY A 51 8.65 8.51 -2.03
C GLY A 51 8.96 8.91 -3.46
N MET A 52 8.61 8.05 -4.41
CA MET A 52 8.86 8.20 -5.85
C MET A 52 10.35 8.10 -6.25
N GLY A 53 11.07 7.14 -5.66
CA GLY A 53 12.44 6.80 -6.05
C GLY A 53 13.52 7.78 -5.58
N VAL A 54 13.22 8.65 -4.62
CA VAL A 54 14.18 9.64 -4.10
C VAL A 54 15.09 8.98 -3.06
N LEU A 55 16.13 8.28 -3.52
CA LEU A 55 17.07 7.57 -2.67
C LEU A 55 17.84 8.51 -1.74
N GLY A 56 18.10 8.04 -0.53
CA GLY A 56 18.91 8.74 0.47
C GLY A 56 18.09 9.64 1.40
N THR A 57 17.19 10.45 0.87
CA THR A 57 16.38 11.40 1.66
C THR A 57 14.89 11.08 1.68
N GLY A 58 14.43 10.30 0.75
CA GLY A 58 13.00 10.10 0.49
C GLY A 58 12.37 11.32 -0.21
N GLY A 59 11.28 11.07 -0.91
CA GLY A 59 10.39 12.10 -1.48
C GLY A 59 9.04 12.08 -0.78
N CYS A 60 8.00 12.48 -1.46
CA CYS A 60 6.59 12.31 -1.09
C CYS A 60 5.92 11.45 -2.16
N THR A 61 5.08 10.54 -1.84
CA THR A 61 4.39 10.07 -0.65
C THR A 61 5.02 8.76 -0.17
N CYS A 62 4.68 8.28 1.04
CA CYS A 62 5.09 6.96 1.51
C CYS A 62 4.65 5.87 0.51
N GLY A 63 5.59 4.98 0.12
CA GLY A 63 5.32 3.94 -0.86
C GLY A 63 4.29 2.89 -0.39
N ALA A 64 4.24 2.59 0.91
CA ALA A 64 3.21 1.71 1.47
C ALA A 64 1.81 2.30 1.26
N LEU A 65 1.64 3.60 1.54
CA LEU A 65 0.38 4.30 1.31
C LEU A 65 0.02 4.35 -0.18
N SER A 66 0.99 4.67 -1.05
CA SER A 66 0.79 4.68 -2.50
C SER A 66 0.33 3.31 -3.01
N GLY A 67 0.96 2.22 -2.54
CA GLY A 67 0.57 0.86 -2.85
C GLY A 67 -0.87 0.55 -2.42
N GLY A 68 -1.26 0.99 -1.22
CA GLY A 68 -2.63 0.84 -0.74
C GLY A 68 -3.66 1.59 -1.61
N VAL A 69 -3.34 2.81 -2.03
CA VAL A 69 -4.20 3.57 -2.96
C VAL A 69 -4.31 2.87 -4.32
N MET A 70 -3.24 2.26 -4.80
CA MET A 70 -3.29 1.45 -6.04
C MET A 70 -4.21 0.24 -5.89
N VAL A 71 -4.16 -0.47 -4.77
CA VAL A 71 -5.09 -1.58 -4.48
C VAL A 71 -6.54 -1.09 -4.47
N LEU A 72 -6.83 0.06 -3.87
CA LEU A 72 -8.18 0.66 -3.93
C LEU A 72 -8.59 0.97 -5.38
N GLY A 73 -7.65 1.38 -6.22
CA GLY A 73 -7.88 1.55 -7.66
C GLY A 73 -8.18 0.23 -8.38
N MET A 74 -7.53 -0.87 -7.99
CA MET A 74 -7.81 -2.20 -8.54
C MET A 74 -9.23 -2.67 -8.19
N VAL A 75 -9.70 -2.37 -6.98
CA VAL A 75 -11.01 -2.81 -6.48
C VAL A 75 -12.15 -1.89 -6.93
N TYR A 76 -11.99 -0.58 -6.83
CA TYR A 76 -13.06 0.41 -7.02
C TYR A 76 -12.84 1.32 -8.23
N GLY A 77 -11.74 1.15 -8.95
CA GLY A 77 -11.36 2.02 -10.04
C GLY A 77 -12.26 1.87 -11.27
N ARG A 78 -12.12 2.83 -12.18
CA ARG A 78 -12.83 2.81 -13.47
C ARG A 78 -11.87 2.48 -14.60
N SER A 79 -12.34 1.69 -15.55
CA SER A 79 -11.59 1.35 -16.77
C SER A 79 -12.19 2.00 -18.02
N THR A 80 -13.33 2.70 -17.89
CA THR A 80 -14.02 3.34 -19.01
C THR A 80 -13.90 4.85 -18.91
N PRO A 81 -13.44 5.55 -19.97
CA PRO A 81 -13.41 6.99 -19.99
C PRO A 81 -14.78 7.61 -19.71
N GLY A 82 -14.84 8.63 -18.89
CA GLY A 82 -16.08 9.31 -18.52
C GLY A 82 -16.89 8.65 -17.40
N ALA A 83 -16.56 7.41 -16.99
CA ALA A 83 -17.21 6.78 -15.86
C ALA A 83 -16.90 7.57 -14.55
N GLU A 84 -17.87 7.62 -13.64
CA GLU A 84 -17.69 8.24 -12.34
C GLU A 84 -16.81 7.38 -11.42
N ALA A 85 -16.07 8.03 -10.51
CA ALA A 85 -15.18 7.35 -9.57
C ALA A 85 -15.31 7.90 -8.13
N PRO A 86 -16.51 8.19 -7.61
CA PRO A 86 -16.66 8.78 -6.28
C PRO A 86 -16.22 7.82 -5.17
N LEU A 87 -16.47 6.53 -5.34
CA LEU A 87 -16.18 5.51 -4.32
C LEU A 87 -14.67 5.35 -4.11
N VAL A 88 -13.90 5.21 -5.17
CA VAL A 88 -12.44 5.06 -5.04
C VAL A 88 -11.79 6.29 -4.40
N LEU A 89 -12.26 7.49 -4.71
CA LEU A 89 -11.75 8.72 -4.11
C LEU A 89 -12.08 8.80 -2.63
N GLY A 90 -13.30 8.40 -2.24
CA GLY A 90 -13.70 8.31 -0.84
C GLY A 90 -12.86 7.31 -0.06
N LYS A 91 -12.65 6.12 -0.57
CA LYS A 91 -11.82 5.08 0.04
C LYS A 91 -10.34 5.46 0.11
N ALA A 92 -9.82 6.10 -0.93
CA ALA A 92 -8.45 6.62 -0.92
C ALA A 92 -8.26 7.71 0.16
N LYS A 93 -9.24 8.60 0.32
CA LYS A 93 -9.22 9.60 1.39
C LYS A 93 -9.26 8.95 2.77
N GLU A 94 -10.09 7.93 2.98
CA GLU A 94 -10.20 7.19 4.23
C GLU A 94 -8.85 6.57 4.62
N LEU A 95 -8.20 5.88 3.70
CA LEU A 95 -6.87 5.31 3.90
C LEU A 95 -5.81 6.40 4.17
N HIS A 96 -5.84 7.50 3.42
CA HIS A 96 -4.94 8.63 3.60
C HIS A 96 -5.07 9.23 5.00
N ASP A 97 -6.29 9.51 5.43
CA ASP A 97 -6.55 10.16 6.73
C ASP A 97 -6.14 9.24 7.89
N TRP A 98 -6.46 7.95 7.80
CA TRP A 98 -5.99 6.96 8.76
C TRP A 98 -4.46 6.93 8.84
N PHE A 99 -3.76 6.87 7.71
CA PHE A 99 -2.30 6.83 7.69
C PHE A 99 -1.69 8.11 8.29
N LEU A 100 -2.24 9.27 7.94
CA LEU A 100 -1.81 10.55 8.48
C LEU A 100 -1.98 10.62 9.99
N ASP A 101 -3.13 10.17 10.51
CA ASP A 101 -3.42 10.17 11.95
C ASP A 101 -2.49 9.22 12.71
N GLU A 102 -2.26 8.01 12.18
CA GLU A 102 -1.44 6.99 12.82
C GLU A 102 0.08 7.29 12.73
N LYS A 103 0.55 7.83 11.63
CA LYS A 103 1.98 8.00 11.35
C LYS A 103 2.47 9.45 11.49
N GLY A 104 1.57 10.40 11.55
CA GLY A 104 1.87 11.84 11.67
C GLY A 104 2.26 12.54 10.37
N SER A 105 2.50 11.82 9.30
CA SER A 105 2.81 12.34 7.97
C SER A 105 2.52 11.30 6.89
N THR A 106 2.27 11.74 5.68
CA THR A 106 2.22 10.88 4.48
C THR A 106 3.49 10.95 3.64
N CYS A 107 4.40 11.85 3.99
CA CYS A 107 5.62 12.12 3.24
C CYS A 107 6.76 11.20 3.69
N CYS A 108 7.31 10.39 2.79
CA CYS A 108 8.42 9.48 3.09
C CYS A 108 9.60 10.23 3.72
N ARG A 109 9.98 11.38 3.18
CA ARG A 109 11.06 12.22 3.71
C ARG A 109 10.84 12.61 5.17
N ALA A 110 9.62 12.99 5.53
CA ALA A 110 9.29 13.34 6.92
C ALA A 110 9.32 12.13 7.85
N LEU A 111 8.82 10.98 7.37
CA LEU A 111 8.73 9.76 8.15
C LEU A 111 10.10 9.14 8.46
N ILE A 112 11.08 9.31 7.57
CA ILE A 112 12.45 8.79 7.74
C ILE A 112 13.44 9.87 8.20
N ALA A 113 12.98 11.08 8.46
CA ALA A 113 13.85 12.19 8.91
C ALA A 113 14.60 11.80 10.19
N GLY A 114 15.92 12.05 10.20
CA GLY A 114 16.79 11.70 11.32
C GLY A 114 17.22 10.23 11.37
N MET A 115 16.76 9.38 10.46
CA MET A 115 17.24 8.02 10.32
C MET A 115 18.38 7.95 9.30
N GLU A 116 19.34 7.06 9.55
CA GLU A 116 20.33 6.69 8.53
C GLU A 116 19.63 5.86 7.46
N PHE A 117 19.69 6.30 6.20
CA PHE A 117 19.06 5.63 5.08
C PHE A 117 19.64 4.22 4.89
N GLY A 118 18.74 3.23 4.80
CA GLY A 118 19.11 1.82 4.69
C GLY A 118 19.53 1.16 5.99
N SER A 119 19.53 1.87 7.13
CA SER A 119 19.81 1.30 8.44
C SER A 119 18.75 0.28 8.86
N PRO A 120 19.07 -0.62 9.83
CA PRO A 120 18.07 -1.53 10.39
C PRO A 120 16.82 -0.81 10.91
N ALA A 121 16.96 0.34 11.56
CA ALA A 121 15.85 1.14 12.07
C ALA A 121 14.95 1.66 10.93
N HIS A 122 15.55 2.16 9.84
CA HIS A 122 14.81 2.60 8.66
C HIS A 122 14.06 1.45 8.02
N ILE A 123 14.72 0.32 7.78
CA ILE A 123 14.10 -0.87 7.17
C ILE A 123 12.98 -1.40 8.06
N ASP A 124 13.19 -1.56 9.36
CA ASP A 124 12.17 -2.05 10.29
C ASP A 124 10.93 -1.16 10.32
N GLN A 125 11.10 0.17 10.28
CA GLN A 125 9.98 1.10 10.18
C GLN A 125 9.21 0.92 8.88
N CYS A 126 9.89 0.83 7.74
CA CYS A 126 9.23 0.65 6.44
C CYS A 126 8.52 -0.70 6.32
N VAL A 127 9.10 -1.77 6.87
CA VAL A 127 8.46 -3.08 6.98
C VAL A 127 7.16 -2.97 7.80
N ALA A 128 7.23 -2.34 8.97
CA ALA A 128 6.06 -2.14 9.83
C ALA A 128 4.98 -1.30 9.13
N PHE A 129 5.33 -0.21 8.47
CA PHE A 129 4.37 0.62 7.74
C PHE A 129 3.72 -0.14 6.58
N THR A 130 4.48 -0.98 5.89
CA THR A 130 3.95 -1.84 4.82
C THR A 130 2.93 -2.82 5.38
N GLY A 131 3.25 -3.49 6.48
CA GLY A 131 2.33 -4.40 7.18
C GLY A 131 1.09 -3.69 7.71
N ASP A 132 1.25 -2.54 8.34
CA ASP A 132 0.14 -1.74 8.89
C ASP A 132 -0.84 -1.31 7.80
N VAL A 133 -0.35 -0.87 6.65
CA VAL A 133 -1.21 -0.52 5.50
C VAL A 133 -1.97 -1.74 4.98
N VAL A 134 -1.30 -2.87 4.85
CA VAL A 134 -1.94 -4.11 4.36
C VAL A 134 -3.02 -4.57 5.32
N GLU A 135 -2.74 -4.63 6.63
CA GLU A 135 -3.72 -5.03 7.63
C GLU A 135 -4.92 -4.11 7.66
N HIS A 136 -4.70 -2.78 7.72
CA HIS A 136 -5.79 -1.81 7.74
C HIS A 136 -6.64 -1.87 6.47
N LEU A 137 -5.99 -1.97 5.32
CA LEU A 137 -6.69 -2.05 4.03
C LEU A 137 -7.51 -3.34 3.91
N ALA A 138 -7.01 -4.48 4.39
CA ALA A 138 -7.77 -5.73 4.42
C ALA A 138 -9.05 -5.59 5.27
N LEU A 139 -8.94 -4.95 6.45
CA LEU A 139 -10.10 -4.67 7.29
C LEU A 139 -11.10 -3.73 6.62
N MET A 140 -10.61 -2.66 5.96
CA MET A 140 -11.47 -1.75 5.20
C MET A 140 -12.26 -2.46 4.09
N LEU A 141 -11.63 -3.40 3.40
CA LEU A 141 -12.28 -4.17 2.33
C LEU A 141 -13.28 -5.19 2.87
N ASP A 142 -12.94 -5.86 3.97
CA ASP A 142 -13.84 -6.83 4.63
C ASP A 142 -15.11 -6.16 5.21
N GLU A 143 -15.01 -4.92 5.65
CA GLU A 143 -16.13 -4.14 6.18
C GLU A 143 -17.03 -3.55 5.09
N ASP A 144 -16.62 -3.61 3.82
CA ASP A 144 -17.41 -3.04 2.72
C ASP A 144 -18.49 -4.01 2.23
N PRO A 145 -19.78 -3.69 2.47
CA PRO A 145 -20.88 -4.58 2.08
C PRO A 145 -20.97 -4.82 0.57
N SER A 146 -20.44 -3.91 -0.24
CA SER A 146 -20.50 -4.03 -1.70
C SER A 146 -19.56 -5.11 -2.25
N LEU A 147 -18.59 -5.55 -1.44
CA LEU A 147 -17.59 -6.54 -1.83
C LEU A 147 -17.86 -7.93 -1.25
N GLN A 148 -18.84 -8.11 -0.37
CA GLN A 148 -19.07 -9.37 0.34
C GLN A 148 -19.45 -10.54 -0.58
N GLU A 149 -19.82 -10.28 -1.82
CA GLU A 149 -20.11 -11.30 -2.83
C GLU A 149 -18.91 -11.57 -3.78
N GLU A 150 -17.87 -10.73 -3.77
CA GLU A 150 -16.76 -10.79 -4.73
C GLU A 150 -15.39 -11.16 -4.13
N LEU A 151 -15.24 -11.13 -2.82
CA LEU A 151 -14.01 -11.48 -2.09
C LEU A 151 -14.16 -12.84 -1.39
#